data_0bdd0d70de8509a56660ed07c3d98985
#
_entry.id   0bdd0d70de8509a56660ed07c3d98985
#
_cell.length_a   1.000
_cell.length_b   1.000
_cell.length_c   1.000
_cell.angle_alpha   90.00
_cell.angle_beta   90.00
_cell.angle_gamma   90.00
#
_symmetry.space_group_name_H-M   'P 1'
#
loop_
_entity.id
_entity.type
_entity.pdbx_description
1 polymer ?
#
loop_
_entity_poly.entity_id
_entity_poly.type
_entity_poly.pdbx_seq_one_letter_code
_entity_poly.pdbx_strand_id
1 'polypeptide(L)'
;MTQIEEQHSCVQPKTRSTAPNAKAVDDAFDRALQAINIEKLKRYALFDTVSRGGTQRADGWYQDNVEPAVTCAREERIGPAGEGGKWLCDPNRLRSRGTDCLIYSVGSFDDFSFEEAIMQNVSSACEIHVFDHTVLNPQNKPCGVHFHPWGLGGAHEPAGSALKSLSDIVVALGHKGRTIDVLKIDCEGCEWSTYDSWFDADVHIDEMLVEIHAGTIDSDLNKIHQSWLSLIVGEQVFGRGALDTSREPVAKHFFQRLYDEKFFIFHKEPNIKYSRLHKMCLEFGFIRLVSGGEVAVSNSSS
;
A
#
# COMPACT_ATOMS: atom_id res chain seq x y z
N MET A 1 -1.12 49.80 0.83
CA MET A 1 -2.02 48.78 0.25
C MET A 1 -1.72 47.48 0.95
N THR A 2 -2.53 47.21 1.97
CA THR A 2 -2.43 46.03 2.83
C THR A 2 -3.19 44.90 2.13
N GLN A 3 -2.47 43.86 1.75
CA GLN A 3 -3.10 42.62 1.29
C GLN A 3 -3.73 41.93 2.48
N ILE A 4 -5.04 41.81 2.46
CA ILE A 4 -5.81 40.98 3.39
C ILE A 4 -5.66 39.56 2.91
N GLU A 5 -4.89 38.75 3.64
CA GLU A 5 -4.90 37.29 3.49
C GLU A 5 -6.27 36.77 3.91
N GLU A 6 -7.09 36.38 2.96
CA GLU A 6 -8.29 35.58 3.21
C GLU A 6 -7.86 34.19 3.68
N GLN A 7 -7.76 34.03 4.99
CA GLN A 7 -7.72 32.72 5.62
C GLN A 7 -9.09 32.05 5.37
N HIS A 8 -9.17 31.20 4.37
CA HIS A 8 -10.31 30.30 4.21
C HIS A 8 -10.36 29.38 5.44
N SER A 9 -11.25 29.68 6.35
CA SER A 9 -11.56 28.87 7.52
C SER A 9 -12.17 27.55 7.04
N CYS A 10 -11.40 26.47 7.10
CA CYS A 10 -11.88 25.11 6.87
C CYS A 10 -12.79 24.70 8.05
N VAL A 11 -14.08 24.93 7.92
CA VAL A 11 -15.07 24.42 8.87
C VAL A 11 -15.47 23.01 8.46
N GLN A 12 -14.94 22.00 9.15
CA GLN A 12 -15.42 20.64 8.99
C GLN A 12 -16.82 20.50 9.61
N PRO A 13 -17.79 19.89 8.92
CA PRO A 13 -19.08 19.56 9.51
C PRO A 13 -18.91 18.46 10.54
N LYS A 14 -19.03 18.78 11.82
CA LYS A 14 -19.11 17.81 12.92
C LYS A 14 -20.50 17.16 12.90
N THR A 15 -20.71 16.18 12.04
CA THR A 15 -21.86 15.29 12.15
C THR A 15 -21.43 14.05 12.91
N ARG A 16 -21.84 13.96 14.18
CA ARG A 16 -21.73 12.75 14.97
C ARG A 16 -22.72 11.73 14.40
N SER A 17 -22.26 10.88 13.49
CA SER A 17 -23.03 9.74 12.99
C SER A 17 -23.08 8.69 14.10
N THR A 18 -24.28 8.19 14.42
CA THR A 18 -24.46 6.93 15.16
C THR A 18 -24.22 5.79 14.14
N ALA A 19 -22.98 5.57 13.74
CA ALA A 19 -22.62 4.45 12.88
C ALA A 19 -22.92 3.13 13.62
N PRO A 20 -23.41 2.10 12.91
CA PRO A 20 -23.47 0.76 13.46
C PRO A 20 -22.07 0.37 13.89
N ASN A 21 -21.96 -0.46 14.95
CA ASN A 21 -20.69 -0.89 15.52
C ASN A 21 -19.68 -1.23 14.42
N ALA A 22 -18.61 -0.41 14.27
CA ALA A 22 -17.64 -0.51 13.17
C ALA A 22 -17.10 -1.94 13.07
N LYS A 23 -16.81 -2.58 14.19
CA LYS A 23 -16.37 -3.98 14.24
C LYS A 23 -17.38 -4.94 13.57
N ALA A 24 -18.68 -4.75 13.75
CA ALA A 24 -19.69 -5.63 13.15
C ALA A 24 -19.73 -5.46 11.61
N VAL A 25 -19.44 -4.26 11.11
CA VAL A 25 -19.33 -3.98 9.67
C VAL A 25 -18.07 -4.66 9.10
N ASP A 26 -16.93 -4.53 9.78
CA ASP A 26 -15.68 -5.16 9.37
C ASP A 26 -15.81 -6.68 9.37
N ASP A 27 -16.37 -7.29 10.42
CA ASP A 27 -16.61 -8.73 10.49
C ASP A 27 -17.54 -9.22 9.36
N ALA A 28 -18.52 -8.42 8.96
CA ALA A 28 -19.43 -8.77 7.87
C ALA A 28 -18.74 -8.67 6.51
N PHE A 29 -17.93 -7.64 6.32
CA PHE A 29 -17.12 -7.44 5.12
C PHE A 29 -16.14 -8.59 4.93
N ASP A 30 -15.36 -8.94 5.96
CA ASP A 30 -14.38 -10.02 5.92
C ASP A 30 -15.03 -11.36 5.58
N ARG A 31 -16.18 -11.67 6.21
CA ARG A 31 -16.93 -12.91 5.88
C ARG A 31 -17.39 -12.94 4.44
N ALA A 32 -17.90 -11.82 3.91
CA ALA A 32 -18.34 -11.72 2.53
C ALA A 32 -17.19 -11.91 1.55
N LEU A 33 -16.07 -11.23 1.81
CA LEU A 33 -14.87 -11.30 0.99
C LEU A 33 -14.27 -12.72 0.99
N GLN A 34 -14.19 -13.37 2.15
CA GLN A 34 -13.76 -14.77 2.25
C GLN A 34 -14.69 -15.72 1.48
N ALA A 35 -16.01 -15.56 1.61
CA ALA A 35 -16.97 -16.39 0.90
C ALA A 35 -16.83 -16.31 -0.62
N ILE A 36 -16.57 -15.10 -1.16
CA ILE A 36 -16.34 -14.88 -2.58
C ILE A 36 -15.02 -15.55 -3.05
N ASN A 37 -14.00 -15.53 -2.22
CA ASN A 37 -12.64 -15.86 -2.63
C ASN A 37 -12.15 -17.25 -2.21
N ILE A 38 -12.92 -18.02 -1.44
CA ILE A 38 -12.48 -19.29 -0.86
C ILE A 38 -11.89 -20.28 -1.90
N GLU A 39 -12.48 -20.38 -3.07
CA GLU A 39 -11.98 -21.27 -4.11
C GLU A 39 -10.75 -20.71 -4.84
N LYS A 40 -10.66 -19.38 -4.97
CA LYS A 40 -9.47 -18.72 -5.53
C LYS A 40 -8.28 -18.87 -4.61
N LEU A 41 -8.46 -18.69 -3.30
CA LEU A 41 -7.41 -18.86 -2.30
C LEU A 41 -6.86 -20.29 -2.26
N LYS A 42 -7.73 -21.30 -2.39
CA LYS A 42 -7.29 -22.69 -2.51
C LYS A 42 -6.40 -22.92 -3.74
N ARG A 43 -6.73 -22.30 -4.87
CA ARG A 43 -5.92 -22.38 -6.09
C ARG A 43 -4.61 -21.61 -5.92
N TYR A 44 -4.62 -20.45 -5.28
CA TYR A 44 -3.44 -19.65 -5.05
C TYR A 44 -2.41 -20.39 -4.19
N ALA A 45 -2.84 -21.05 -3.13
CA ALA A 45 -1.99 -21.90 -2.30
C ALA A 45 -1.32 -23.05 -3.10
N LEU A 46 -1.99 -23.58 -4.14
CA LEU A 46 -1.40 -24.58 -5.04
C LEU A 46 -0.36 -23.97 -5.97
N PHE A 47 -0.54 -22.72 -6.42
CA PHE A 47 0.43 -22.03 -7.27
C PHE A 47 1.73 -21.69 -6.54
N ASP A 48 1.66 -21.40 -5.24
CA ASP A 48 2.83 -21.09 -4.42
C ASP A 48 3.80 -22.28 -4.28
N THR A 49 3.30 -23.50 -4.43
CA THR A 49 4.13 -24.72 -4.40
C THR A 49 4.84 -25.04 -5.72
N VAL A 50 4.40 -24.42 -6.82
CA VAL A 50 5.00 -24.64 -8.15
C VAL A 50 6.04 -23.56 -8.40
N SER A 51 7.30 -23.85 -8.06
CA SER A 51 8.46 -23.06 -8.49
C SER A 51 8.40 -22.87 -10.00
N ARG A 52 8.00 -21.70 -10.46
CA ARG A 52 8.09 -21.35 -11.88
C ARG A 52 9.56 -21.08 -12.18
N GLY A 53 10.29 -22.16 -12.49
CA GLY A 53 11.67 -22.08 -12.94
C GLY A 53 11.74 -21.42 -14.31
N GLY A 54 12.15 -20.17 -14.34
CA GLY A 54 12.47 -19.41 -15.54
C GLY A 54 13.39 -18.27 -15.18
N THR A 55 14.49 -18.13 -15.88
CA THR A 55 15.39 -16.99 -15.82
C THR A 55 14.75 -15.81 -16.55
N GLN A 56 13.69 -15.24 -16.01
CA GLN A 56 13.11 -14.01 -16.54
C GLN A 56 13.83 -12.81 -15.95
N ARG A 57 13.97 -11.76 -16.74
CA ARG A 57 14.50 -10.48 -16.27
C ARG A 57 13.63 -9.98 -15.11
N ALA A 58 14.25 -9.49 -14.07
CA ALA A 58 13.56 -9.11 -12.85
C ALA A 58 12.50 -8.02 -13.03
N ASP A 59 12.73 -7.12 -13.98
CA ASP A 59 11.82 -6.06 -14.37
C ASP A 59 10.51 -6.56 -15.02
N GLY A 60 10.48 -7.80 -15.51
CA GLY A 60 9.28 -8.47 -16.01
C GLY A 60 8.70 -9.54 -15.08
N TRP A 61 9.44 -9.94 -14.03
CA TRP A 61 9.06 -11.10 -13.23
C TRP A 61 7.68 -10.96 -12.59
N TYR A 62 7.40 -9.86 -11.90
CA TYR A 62 6.11 -9.68 -11.24
C TYR A 62 4.97 -9.34 -12.20
N GLN A 63 5.28 -8.87 -13.42
CA GLN A 63 4.26 -8.73 -14.45
C GLN A 63 3.72 -10.08 -14.90
N ASP A 64 4.63 -11.03 -15.08
CA ASP A 64 4.30 -12.33 -15.65
C ASP A 64 3.91 -13.35 -14.59
N ASN A 65 4.30 -13.15 -13.33
CA ASN A 65 4.15 -14.15 -12.27
C ASN A 65 3.22 -13.74 -11.13
N VAL A 66 2.82 -12.47 -11.06
CA VAL A 66 1.99 -11.97 -9.98
C VAL A 66 0.69 -11.40 -10.54
N GLU A 67 -0.41 -12.06 -10.25
CA GLU A 67 -1.74 -11.75 -10.77
C GLU A 67 -2.76 -11.61 -9.62
N PRO A 68 -3.90 -10.90 -9.85
CA PRO A 68 -4.98 -10.82 -8.87
C PRO A 68 -5.44 -12.21 -8.42
N ALA A 69 -5.39 -12.44 -7.12
CA ALA A 69 -5.74 -13.71 -6.49
C ALA A 69 -7.18 -13.73 -5.97
N VAL A 70 -7.73 -12.55 -5.67
CA VAL A 70 -9.05 -12.37 -5.07
C VAL A 70 -9.91 -11.45 -5.92
N THR A 71 -11.19 -11.37 -5.60
CA THR A 71 -12.15 -10.48 -6.26
C THR A 71 -12.94 -9.75 -5.20
N CYS A 72 -13.04 -8.46 -5.32
CA CYS A 72 -13.94 -7.63 -4.53
C CYS A 72 -15.38 -7.77 -5.03
N ALA A 73 -16.36 -7.53 -4.18
CA ALA A 73 -17.76 -7.46 -4.63
C ALA A 73 -17.96 -6.26 -5.56
N ARG A 74 -17.20 -5.19 -5.32
CA ARG A 74 -17.16 -4.00 -6.16
C ARG A 74 -15.75 -3.42 -6.15
N GLU A 75 -15.14 -3.29 -7.31
CA GLU A 75 -13.93 -2.50 -7.50
C GLU A 75 -14.30 -1.15 -8.10
N GLU A 76 -13.73 -0.09 -7.59
CA GLU A 76 -14.01 1.27 -8.07
C GLU A 76 -12.71 2.07 -8.12
N ARG A 77 -12.46 2.71 -9.28
CA ARG A 77 -11.34 3.63 -9.42
C ARG A 77 -11.71 4.97 -8.82
N ILE A 78 -10.92 5.43 -7.87
CA ILE A 78 -11.08 6.71 -7.18
C ILE A 78 -9.99 7.66 -7.67
N GLY A 79 -10.39 8.84 -8.12
CA GLY A 79 -9.51 9.82 -8.73
C GLY A 79 -9.50 9.74 -10.26
N PRO A 80 -8.56 10.44 -10.92
CA PRO A 80 -8.50 10.53 -12.38
C PRO A 80 -8.16 9.21 -13.05
N ALA A 81 -8.47 9.07 -14.33
CA ALA A 81 -8.18 7.87 -15.12
C ALA A 81 -6.67 7.64 -15.42
N GLY A 82 -5.84 8.64 -15.13
CA GLY A 82 -4.38 8.57 -15.28
C GLY A 82 -3.68 8.61 -13.92
N GLU A 83 -2.61 9.41 -13.84
CA GLU A 83 -1.90 9.67 -12.59
C GLU A 83 -2.86 10.09 -11.46
N GLY A 84 -2.51 9.77 -10.22
CA GLY A 84 -3.23 10.16 -9.02
C GLY A 84 -4.50 9.36 -8.71
N GLY A 85 -5.02 8.52 -9.62
CA GLY A 85 -6.16 7.65 -9.32
C GLY A 85 -5.71 6.25 -8.88
N LYS A 86 -6.47 5.64 -7.96
CA LYS A 86 -6.19 4.27 -7.45
C LYS A 86 -7.48 3.45 -7.38
N TRP A 87 -7.36 2.13 -7.50
CA TRP A 87 -8.50 1.22 -7.39
C TRP A 87 -8.73 0.83 -5.93
N LEU A 88 -9.97 0.92 -5.48
CA LEU A 88 -10.42 0.50 -4.15
C LEU A 88 -11.31 -0.74 -4.22
N CYS A 89 -11.13 -1.61 -3.23
CA CYS A 89 -12.00 -2.74 -2.97
C CYS A 89 -13.18 -2.32 -2.08
N ASP A 90 -14.40 -2.40 -2.62
CA ASP A 90 -15.63 -2.11 -1.90
C ASP A 90 -15.63 -0.77 -1.13
N PRO A 91 -15.49 0.39 -1.79
CA PRO A 91 -15.35 1.69 -1.14
C PRO A 91 -16.53 2.07 -0.23
N ASN A 92 -17.68 1.40 -0.36
CA ASN A 92 -18.81 1.57 0.57
C ASN A 92 -18.45 1.22 2.03
N ARG A 93 -17.43 0.37 2.23
CA ARG A 93 -16.90 0.06 3.56
C ARG A 93 -16.42 1.31 4.27
N LEU A 94 -15.67 2.17 3.56
CA LEU A 94 -15.17 3.44 4.10
C LEU A 94 -16.32 4.38 4.52
N ARG A 95 -17.41 4.40 3.75
CA ARG A 95 -18.62 5.18 4.11
C ARG A 95 -19.22 4.69 5.44
N SER A 96 -19.22 3.37 5.65
CA SER A 96 -19.80 2.75 6.86
C SER A 96 -18.95 3.02 8.11
N ARG A 97 -17.65 3.31 7.97
CA ARG A 97 -16.75 3.67 9.08
C ARG A 97 -17.03 5.05 9.66
N GLY A 98 -17.60 5.96 8.87
CA GLY A 98 -17.84 7.33 9.30
C GLY A 98 -16.54 8.03 9.74
N THR A 99 -16.53 8.61 10.95
CA THR A 99 -15.35 9.30 11.51
C THR A 99 -14.23 8.39 11.99
N ASP A 100 -14.46 7.07 12.04
CA ASP A 100 -13.42 6.09 12.39
C ASP A 100 -12.55 5.73 11.16
N CYS A 101 -12.97 6.12 9.95
CA CYS A 101 -12.23 5.92 8.72
C CYS A 101 -10.90 6.69 8.76
N LEU A 102 -9.79 5.96 8.56
CA LEU A 102 -8.44 6.50 8.54
C LEU A 102 -7.72 6.11 7.26
N ILE A 103 -7.19 7.11 6.56
CA ILE A 103 -6.44 6.91 5.32
C ILE A 103 -5.06 7.52 5.46
N TYR A 104 -4.04 6.73 5.12
CA TYR A 104 -2.67 7.19 4.97
C TYR A 104 -2.30 7.16 3.48
N SER A 105 -1.77 8.26 2.97
CA SER A 105 -1.30 8.40 1.59
C SER A 105 0.14 8.86 1.58
N VAL A 106 1.04 8.01 1.11
CA VAL A 106 2.47 8.29 1.00
C VAL A 106 2.81 8.62 -0.44
N GLY A 107 3.46 9.76 -0.66
CA GLY A 107 3.80 10.29 -1.97
C GLY A 107 2.63 11.04 -2.62
N SER A 108 2.72 12.35 -2.67
CA SER A 108 1.70 13.20 -3.30
C SER A 108 2.25 14.02 -4.46
N PHE A 109 3.49 14.41 -4.39
CA PHE A 109 4.10 15.35 -5.34
C PHE A 109 3.22 16.59 -5.61
N ASP A 110 2.53 17.09 -4.55
CA ASP A 110 1.53 18.18 -4.59
C ASP A 110 0.28 17.88 -5.46
N ASP A 111 0.03 16.61 -5.82
CA ASP A 111 -1.21 16.12 -6.43
C ASP A 111 -2.06 15.42 -5.35
N PHE A 112 -3.21 15.98 -5.06
CA PHE A 112 -4.16 15.47 -4.06
C PHE A 112 -5.44 14.95 -4.71
N SER A 113 -5.40 14.62 -5.99
CA SER A 113 -6.59 14.20 -6.75
C SER A 113 -7.23 12.92 -6.22
N PHE A 114 -6.43 11.99 -5.65
CA PHE A 114 -6.95 10.81 -4.98
C PHE A 114 -7.69 11.17 -3.69
N GLU A 115 -7.08 11.98 -2.82
CA GLU A 115 -7.65 12.39 -1.55
C GLU A 115 -8.92 13.24 -1.73
N GLU A 116 -8.92 14.14 -2.71
CA GLU A 116 -10.11 14.90 -3.10
C GLU A 116 -11.23 13.98 -3.57
N ALA A 117 -10.91 13.00 -4.41
CA ALA A 117 -11.90 12.05 -4.90
C ALA A 117 -12.45 11.15 -3.77
N ILE A 118 -11.63 10.77 -2.80
CA ILE A 118 -12.10 10.08 -1.58
C ILE A 118 -13.14 10.94 -0.87
N MET A 119 -12.82 12.21 -0.59
CA MET A 119 -13.72 13.11 0.13
C MET A 119 -15.01 13.39 -0.63
N GLN A 120 -14.94 13.53 -1.96
CA GLN A 120 -16.08 13.87 -2.79
C GLN A 120 -16.97 12.66 -3.11
N ASN A 121 -16.39 11.52 -3.43
CA ASN A 121 -17.08 10.40 -4.03
C ASN A 121 -17.27 9.21 -3.07
N VAL A 122 -16.42 9.11 -2.03
CA VAL A 122 -16.46 7.99 -1.09
C VAL A 122 -16.97 8.45 0.27
N SER A 123 -16.18 9.22 1.00
CA SER A 123 -16.58 9.70 2.34
C SER A 123 -15.81 10.95 2.74
N SER A 124 -16.53 12.04 3.01
CA SER A 124 -15.94 13.26 3.57
C SER A 124 -15.66 13.16 5.08
N ALA A 125 -16.04 12.03 5.70
CA ALA A 125 -15.82 11.80 7.12
C ALA A 125 -14.48 11.10 7.43
N CYS A 126 -13.78 10.57 6.41
CA CYS A 126 -12.48 9.95 6.59
C CYS A 126 -11.44 10.97 7.06
N GLU A 127 -10.65 10.59 8.04
CA GLU A 127 -9.44 11.28 8.44
C GLU A 127 -8.31 10.90 7.47
N ILE A 128 -7.77 11.89 6.73
CA ILE A 128 -6.80 11.64 5.66
C ILE A 128 -5.49 12.31 6.00
N HIS A 129 -4.41 11.53 6.08
CA HIS A 129 -3.05 11.99 6.28
C HIS A 129 -2.21 11.72 5.05
N VAL A 130 -1.56 12.76 4.52
CA VAL A 130 -0.66 12.69 3.38
C VAL A 130 0.77 12.94 3.83
N PHE A 131 1.67 12.10 3.38
CA PHE A 131 3.09 12.14 3.75
C PHE A 131 3.94 12.31 2.49
N ASP A 132 4.68 13.42 2.43
CA ASP A 132 5.62 13.65 1.34
C ASP A 132 6.75 14.58 1.78
N HIS A 133 7.97 14.06 1.85
CA HIS A 133 9.14 14.81 2.29
C HIS A 133 9.74 15.68 1.18
N THR A 134 9.33 15.48 -0.07
CA THR A 134 9.81 16.26 -1.22
C THR A 134 9.03 17.56 -1.39
N VAL A 135 7.84 17.63 -0.80
CA VAL A 135 6.96 18.80 -0.83
C VAL A 135 7.01 19.48 0.54
N LEU A 136 7.57 20.69 0.61
CA LEU A 136 7.65 21.43 1.87
C LEU A 136 6.39 22.29 2.12
N ASN A 137 5.86 22.89 1.07
CA ASN A 137 4.69 23.79 1.11
C ASN A 137 3.70 23.41 0.02
N PRO A 138 2.77 22.51 0.30
CA PRO A 138 1.79 22.07 -0.68
C PRO A 138 0.88 23.24 -1.08
N GLN A 139 0.77 23.49 -2.40
CA GLN A 139 -0.04 24.58 -2.95
C GLN A 139 -1.48 24.13 -3.22
N ASN A 140 -1.65 22.84 -3.52
CA ASN A 140 -2.93 22.26 -3.95
C ASN A 140 -3.63 21.47 -2.85
N LYS A 141 -3.16 21.57 -1.60
CA LYS A 141 -3.70 20.79 -0.47
C LYS A 141 -5.17 21.15 -0.20
N PRO A 142 -6.11 20.20 -0.33
CA PRO A 142 -7.51 20.43 -0.05
C PRO A 142 -7.78 20.61 1.45
N CYS A 143 -8.87 21.30 1.77
CA CYS A 143 -9.38 21.37 3.13
C CYS A 143 -9.78 19.96 3.60
N GLY A 144 -9.39 19.61 4.84
CA GLY A 144 -9.69 18.29 5.42
C GLY A 144 -8.58 17.26 5.27
N VAL A 145 -7.52 17.58 4.52
CA VAL A 145 -6.32 16.75 4.42
C VAL A 145 -5.25 17.25 5.39
N HIS A 146 -4.68 16.34 6.17
CA HIS A 146 -3.55 16.58 7.06
C HIS A 146 -2.25 16.26 6.32
N PHE A 147 -1.50 17.27 5.94
CA PHE A 147 -0.23 17.10 5.24
C PHE A 147 0.94 17.10 6.22
N HIS A 148 1.88 16.17 6.00
CA HIS A 148 3.10 16.03 6.78
C HIS A 148 4.30 16.00 5.83
N PRO A 149 5.31 16.88 6.02
CA PRO A 149 6.52 16.89 5.21
C PRO A 149 7.47 15.74 5.65
N TRP A 150 6.93 14.52 5.70
CA TRP A 150 7.64 13.29 6.05
C TRP A 150 7.55 12.31 4.88
N GLY A 151 8.62 11.56 4.66
CA GLY A 151 8.60 10.41 3.76
C GLY A 151 8.54 9.11 4.56
N LEU A 152 8.13 8.04 3.89
CA LEU A 152 8.21 6.70 4.47
C LEU A 152 9.66 6.23 4.44
N GLY A 153 10.18 5.82 5.57
CA GLY A 153 11.53 5.31 5.80
C GLY A 153 11.52 3.91 6.38
N GLY A 154 12.70 3.33 6.51
CA GLY A 154 12.90 2.03 7.16
C GLY A 154 12.79 2.08 8.68
N ALA A 155 13.01 0.93 9.31
CA ALA A 155 12.89 0.78 10.78
C ALA A 155 13.92 1.60 11.59
N HIS A 156 14.99 2.07 10.98
CA HIS A 156 16.14 2.69 11.65
C HIS A 156 16.56 4.03 11.02
N GLU A 157 15.62 4.95 10.92
CA GLU A 157 15.93 6.29 10.43
C GLU A 157 16.68 7.11 11.50
N PRO A 158 17.67 7.94 11.11
CA PRO A 158 18.35 8.82 12.04
C PRO A 158 17.40 9.81 12.72
N ALA A 159 17.70 10.17 13.96
CA ALA A 159 16.95 11.20 14.68
C ALA A 159 16.96 12.53 13.89
N GLY A 160 15.78 13.12 13.67
CA GLY A 160 15.62 14.36 12.89
C GLY A 160 15.51 14.13 11.38
N SER A 161 15.55 12.88 10.91
CA SER A 161 15.25 12.56 9.50
C SER A 161 13.84 13.00 9.11
N ALA A 162 13.69 13.47 7.86
CA ALA A 162 12.38 13.67 7.27
C ALA A 162 11.71 12.33 6.91
N LEU A 163 12.49 11.24 6.83
CA LEU A 163 11.97 9.90 6.66
C LEU A 163 11.59 9.32 8.02
N LYS A 164 10.47 8.61 8.09
CA LYS A 164 9.95 7.97 9.30
C LYS A 164 9.43 6.58 8.98
N SER A 165 9.69 5.62 9.86
CA SER A 165 9.01 4.34 9.75
C SER A 165 7.50 4.50 9.93
N LEU A 166 6.71 3.55 9.43
CA LEU A 166 5.26 3.58 9.67
C LEU A 166 4.95 3.55 11.16
N SER A 167 5.73 2.82 11.95
CA SER A 167 5.61 2.77 13.41
C SER A 167 5.82 4.16 14.05
N ASP A 168 6.84 4.90 13.62
CA ASP A 168 7.10 6.25 14.13
C ASP A 168 6.00 7.24 13.73
N ILE A 169 5.47 7.12 12.51
CA ILE A 169 4.32 7.93 12.05
C ILE A 169 3.11 7.67 12.94
N VAL A 170 2.77 6.41 13.17
CA VAL A 170 1.64 5.98 14.02
C VAL A 170 1.79 6.52 15.44
N VAL A 171 3.00 6.45 16.00
CA VAL A 171 3.29 7.01 17.33
C VAL A 171 3.15 8.52 17.33
N ALA A 172 3.73 9.22 16.37
CA ALA A 172 3.71 10.68 16.29
C ALA A 172 2.30 11.24 16.15
N LEU A 173 1.41 10.52 15.47
CA LEU A 173 0.01 10.93 15.27
C LEU A 173 -0.95 10.43 16.37
N GLY A 174 -0.48 9.55 17.26
CA GLY A 174 -1.31 8.98 18.33
C GLY A 174 -2.32 7.95 17.82
N HIS A 175 -2.02 7.26 16.71
CA HIS A 175 -2.93 6.32 16.05
C HIS A 175 -2.71 4.86 16.43
N LYS A 176 -1.95 4.58 17.49
CA LYS A 176 -1.74 3.21 17.99
C LYS A 176 -3.07 2.50 18.24
N GLY A 177 -3.15 1.25 17.82
CA GLY A 177 -4.33 0.40 17.97
C GLY A 177 -5.49 0.75 17.06
N ARG A 178 -5.34 1.74 16.16
CA ARG A 178 -6.36 2.09 15.16
C ARG A 178 -6.25 1.17 13.94
N THR A 179 -7.30 1.17 13.14
CA THR A 179 -7.28 0.61 11.78
C THR A 179 -6.95 1.70 10.78
N ILE A 180 -5.94 1.49 9.94
CA ILE A 180 -5.73 2.23 8.70
C ILE A 180 -6.55 1.51 7.62
N ASP A 181 -7.65 2.11 7.22
CA ASP A 181 -8.56 1.53 6.23
C ASP A 181 -7.92 1.43 4.86
N VAL A 182 -7.13 2.44 4.48
CA VAL A 182 -6.37 2.46 3.23
C VAL A 182 -4.98 3.02 3.49
N LEU A 183 -3.96 2.27 3.13
CA LEU A 183 -2.57 2.71 3.06
C LEU A 183 -2.15 2.79 1.58
N LYS A 184 -2.12 4.02 1.03
CA LYS A 184 -1.58 4.28 -0.31
C LYS A 184 -0.08 4.53 -0.20
N ILE A 185 0.70 3.88 -1.05
CA ILE A 185 2.16 4.05 -1.16
C ILE A 185 2.53 4.25 -2.63
N ASP A 186 3.10 5.42 -2.90
CA ASP A 186 3.52 5.84 -4.22
C ASP A 186 4.73 6.78 -4.03
N CYS A 187 5.88 6.21 -3.75
CA CYS A 187 7.04 6.94 -3.21
C CYS A 187 8.30 6.78 -4.04
N GLU A 188 8.14 6.45 -5.33
CA GLU A 188 9.25 6.42 -6.30
C GLU A 188 10.41 5.50 -5.89
N GLY A 189 10.09 4.35 -5.27
CA GLY A 189 11.06 3.31 -4.92
C GLY A 189 11.22 3.04 -3.42
N CYS A 190 10.64 3.85 -2.53
CA CYS A 190 10.74 3.60 -1.10
C CYS A 190 10.06 2.28 -0.70
N GLU A 191 9.14 1.78 -1.49
CA GLU A 191 8.45 0.50 -1.25
C GLU A 191 9.44 -0.64 -1.04
N TRP A 192 10.54 -0.67 -1.81
CA TRP A 192 11.53 -1.75 -1.75
C TRP A 192 12.39 -1.75 -0.48
N SER A 193 12.62 -0.57 0.09
CA SER A 193 13.43 -0.44 1.30
C SER A 193 12.62 -0.41 2.59
N THR A 194 11.30 -0.31 2.52
CA THR A 194 10.46 -0.07 3.69
C THR A 194 9.42 -1.15 3.97
N TYR A 195 9.00 -1.94 2.96
CA TYR A 195 7.86 -2.87 3.08
C TYR A 195 7.94 -3.83 4.25
N ASP A 196 9.12 -4.27 4.60
CA ASP A 196 9.30 -5.25 5.69
C ASP A 196 8.88 -4.68 7.05
N SER A 197 9.09 -3.36 7.23
CA SER A 197 8.75 -2.64 8.46
C SER A 197 7.30 -2.13 8.54
N TRP A 198 6.50 -2.26 7.48
CA TRP A 198 5.11 -1.77 7.50
C TRP A 198 4.25 -2.50 8.52
N PHE A 199 4.58 -3.76 8.80
CA PHE A 199 3.81 -4.63 9.69
C PHE A 199 4.31 -4.60 11.14
N ASP A 200 5.37 -3.81 11.43
CA ASP A 200 5.87 -3.58 12.78
C ASP A 200 5.09 -2.48 13.52
N ALA A 201 4.27 -1.73 12.81
CA ALA A 201 3.44 -0.68 13.38
C ALA A 201 2.28 -1.27 14.18
N ASP A 202 2.02 -0.67 15.35
CA ASP A 202 0.88 -1.04 16.21
C ASP A 202 -0.44 -0.48 15.63
N VAL A 203 -0.80 -0.95 14.45
CA VAL A 203 -2.04 -0.63 13.73
C VAL A 203 -2.51 -1.85 12.94
N HIS A 204 -3.79 -1.89 12.66
CA HIS A 204 -4.35 -2.80 11.67
C HIS A 204 -4.39 -2.10 10.32
N ILE A 205 -4.01 -2.78 9.23
CA ILE A 205 -4.15 -2.26 7.87
C ILE A 205 -5.12 -3.16 7.13
N ASP A 206 -6.16 -2.57 6.53
CA ASP A 206 -7.19 -3.35 5.80
C ASP A 206 -6.88 -3.46 4.32
N GLU A 207 -6.48 -2.36 3.69
CA GLU A 207 -6.25 -2.28 2.26
C GLU A 207 -4.97 -1.50 1.97
N MET A 208 -4.16 -1.98 1.03
CA MET A 208 -2.97 -1.28 0.55
C MET A 208 -3.05 -1.05 -0.96
N LEU A 209 -2.70 0.16 -1.38
CA LEU A 209 -2.60 0.56 -2.77
C LEU A 209 -1.16 0.97 -3.02
N VAL A 210 -0.41 0.13 -3.74
CA VAL A 210 1.03 0.30 -3.88
C VAL A 210 1.41 0.44 -5.35
N GLU A 211 2.02 1.57 -5.70
CA GLU A 211 2.74 1.67 -6.97
C GLU A 211 4.15 1.12 -6.81
N ILE A 212 4.47 0.14 -7.64
CA ILE A 212 5.77 -0.51 -7.63
C ILE A 212 6.64 0.03 -8.76
N HIS A 213 7.81 0.55 -8.39
CA HIS A 213 8.78 1.17 -9.31
C HIS A 213 9.94 0.23 -9.62
N ALA A 214 9.81 -0.58 -10.67
CA ALA A 214 10.82 -1.59 -11.03
C ALA A 214 12.22 -0.99 -11.26
N GLY A 215 12.28 0.20 -11.86
CA GLY A 215 13.55 0.87 -12.19
C GLY A 215 14.34 1.37 -10.98
N THR A 216 13.74 1.40 -9.79
CA THR A 216 14.36 1.92 -8.55
C THR A 216 14.91 0.85 -7.64
N ILE A 217 14.58 -0.44 -7.87
CA ILE A 217 15.13 -1.55 -7.10
C ILE A 217 16.66 -1.45 -6.99
N ASP A 218 17.36 -1.12 -8.07
CA ASP A 218 18.81 -1.05 -8.07
C ASP A 218 19.36 0.11 -7.23
N SER A 219 18.70 1.26 -7.22
CA SER A 219 19.13 2.42 -6.45
C SER A 219 18.98 2.19 -4.96
N ASP A 220 17.95 1.46 -4.56
CA ASP A 220 17.64 1.19 -3.16
C ASP A 220 18.40 -0.02 -2.61
N LEU A 221 18.71 -1.01 -3.45
CA LEU A 221 19.60 -2.11 -3.06
C LEU A 221 20.96 -1.61 -2.58
N ASN A 222 21.45 -0.47 -3.09
CA ASN A 222 22.66 0.16 -2.58
C ASN A 222 22.49 0.82 -1.21
N LYS A 223 21.26 1.09 -0.78
CA LYS A 223 20.92 1.69 0.52
C LYS A 223 20.50 0.64 1.56
N ILE A 224 19.98 -0.51 1.08
CA ILE A 224 19.63 -1.63 1.95
C ILE A 224 20.93 -2.20 2.54
N HIS A 225 21.00 -2.26 3.85
CA HIS A 225 22.15 -2.75 4.57
C HIS A 225 22.62 -4.11 4.02
N GLN A 226 23.92 -4.24 3.69
CA GLN A 226 24.51 -5.47 3.11
C GLN A 226 24.18 -6.74 3.90
N SER A 227 23.94 -6.63 5.21
CA SER A 227 23.53 -7.74 6.06
C SER A 227 22.16 -8.33 5.71
N TRP A 228 21.26 -7.55 5.14
CA TRP A 228 19.91 -7.98 4.81
C TRP A 228 19.88 -8.75 3.47
N LEU A 229 20.61 -8.25 2.49
CA LEU A 229 20.78 -8.94 1.21
C LEU A 229 21.54 -10.26 1.33
N SER A 230 22.48 -10.35 2.25
CA SER A 230 23.21 -11.61 2.50
C SER A 230 22.31 -12.70 3.11
N LEU A 231 21.27 -12.33 3.83
CA LEU A 231 20.27 -13.27 4.38
C LEU A 231 19.34 -13.85 3.29
N ILE A 232 19.00 -13.06 2.27
CA ILE A 232 18.04 -13.47 1.23
C ILE A 232 18.75 -14.13 0.04
N VAL A 233 19.91 -13.63 -0.36
CA VAL A 233 20.56 -13.99 -1.63
C VAL A 233 21.84 -14.80 -1.45
N GLY A 234 22.40 -14.90 -0.22
CA GLY A 234 23.69 -15.51 0.06
C GLY A 234 24.88 -14.69 -0.47
N GLU A 235 26.04 -14.79 0.18
CA GLU A 235 27.23 -13.96 -0.04
C GLU A 235 27.85 -13.98 -1.46
N GLN A 236 27.34 -14.77 -2.41
CA GLN A 236 28.03 -15.05 -3.68
C GLN A 236 27.50 -14.29 -4.91
N VAL A 237 26.55 -13.36 -4.79
CA VAL A 237 25.81 -12.83 -5.97
C VAL A 237 26.22 -11.43 -6.44
N PHE A 238 27.18 -10.77 -5.80
CA PHE A 238 27.55 -9.38 -6.18
C PHE A 238 28.80 -9.25 -7.05
N GLY A 239 28.81 -9.92 -8.22
CA GLY A 239 29.72 -9.55 -9.33
C GLY A 239 29.01 -8.60 -10.30
N ARG A 240 29.71 -7.64 -10.87
CA ARG A 240 29.20 -6.58 -11.77
C ARG A 240 28.37 -7.03 -13.01
N GLY A 241 27.99 -8.28 -13.12
CA GLY A 241 27.15 -8.85 -14.19
C GLY A 241 25.89 -9.55 -13.70
N ALA A 242 25.63 -9.55 -12.37
CA ALA A 242 24.54 -10.33 -11.78
C ALA A 242 23.27 -9.50 -11.46
N LEU A 243 23.18 -8.27 -11.98
CA LEU A 243 22.08 -7.34 -11.70
C LEU A 243 20.69 -7.86 -12.07
N ASP A 244 20.58 -8.72 -13.09
CA ASP A 244 19.28 -9.24 -13.55
C ASP A 244 18.71 -10.35 -12.65
N THR A 245 19.53 -11.06 -11.89
CA THR A 245 19.08 -12.14 -11.00
C THR A 245 18.81 -11.68 -9.57
N SER A 246 19.32 -10.51 -9.17
CA SER A 246 19.15 -9.97 -7.82
C SER A 246 17.78 -9.34 -7.55
N ARG A 247 17.09 -8.88 -8.60
CA ARG A 247 15.78 -8.21 -8.48
C ARG A 247 14.64 -9.19 -8.23
N GLU A 248 14.65 -10.34 -8.90
CA GLU A 248 13.63 -11.37 -8.74
C GLU A 248 13.49 -11.84 -7.28
N PRO A 249 14.55 -12.15 -6.53
CA PRO A 249 14.45 -12.52 -5.13
C PRO A 249 13.81 -11.44 -4.26
N VAL A 250 14.13 -10.15 -4.48
CA VAL A 250 13.56 -9.03 -3.72
C VAL A 250 12.07 -8.89 -4.01
N ALA A 251 11.67 -8.93 -5.29
CA ALA A 251 10.28 -8.88 -5.68
C ALA A 251 9.48 -10.08 -5.13
N LYS A 252 10.04 -11.30 -5.20
CA LYS A 252 9.41 -12.48 -4.58
C LYS A 252 9.21 -12.30 -3.09
N HIS A 253 10.23 -11.82 -2.38
CA HIS A 253 10.14 -11.60 -0.94
C HIS A 253 9.09 -10.54 -0.60
N PHE A 254 9.00 -9.45 -1.37
CA PHE A 254 7.95 -8.43 -1.19
C PHE A 254 6.56 -9.06 -1.25
N PHE A 255 6.22 -9.74 -2.33
CA PHE A 255 4.90 -10.35 -2.47
C PHE A 255 4.67 -11.48 -1.46
N GLN A 256 5.69 -12.27 -1.13
CA GLN A 256 5.59 -13.32 -0.11
C GLN A 256 5.33 -12.70 1.27
N ARG A 257 6.02 -11.62 1.62
CA ARG A 257 5.82 -10.91 2.89
C ARG A 257 4.39 -10.40 3.03
N LEU A 258 3.83 -9.78 1.97
CA LEU A 258 2.44 -9.35 1.98
C LEU A 258 1.47 -10.54 2.12
N TYR A 259 1.73 -11.62 1.40
CA TYR A 259 0.92 -12.83 1.49
C TYR A 259 0.92 -13.43 2.90
N ASP A 260 2.08 -13.50 3.55
CA ASP A 260 2.22 -14.02 4.92
C ASP A 260 1.41 -13.16 5.92
N GLU A 261 1.32 -11.86 5.69
CA GLU A 261 0.48 -10.91 6.42
C GLU A 261 -1.00 -10.92 5.98
N LYS A 262 -1.39 -11.87 5.12
CA LYS A 262 -2.75 -12.09 4.64
C LYS A 262 -3.26 -11.01 3.67
N PHE A 263 -2.36 -10.32 2.99
CA PHE A 263 -2.73 -9.42 1.92
C PHE A 263 -2.73 -10.14 0.57
N PHE A 264 -3.84 -10.04 -0.14
CA PHE A 264 -4.06 -10.68 -1.43
C PHE A 264 -4.34 -9.63 -2.48
N ILE A 265 -3.77 -9.79 -3.67
CA ILE A 265 -3.97 -8.87 -4.78
C ILE A 265 -5.40 -9.01 -5.29
N PHE A 266 -6.14 -7.90 -5.31
CA PHE A 266 -7.44 -7.81 -5.98
C PHE A 266 -7.35 -7.08 -7.31
N HIS A 267 -6.40 -6.15 -7.48
CA HIS A 267 -6.21 -5.35 -8.68
C HIS A 267 -4.75 -5.24 -9.08
N LYS A 268 -4.51 -5.16 -10.40
CA LYS A 268 -3.20 -4.90 -10.99
C LYS A 268 -3.39 -4.07 -12.26
N GLU A 269 -2.75 -2.93 -12.34
CA GLU A 269 -2.84 -2.02 -13.47
C GLU A 269 -1.44 -1.50 -13.85
N PRO A 270 -1.05 -1.52 -15.14
CA PRO A 270 0.19 -0.87 -15.57
C PRO A 270 0.01 0.64 -15.59
N ASN A 271 0.99 1.39 -15.11
CA ASN A 271 1.02 2.82 -15.32
C ASN A 271 1.37 3.12 -16.78
N ILE A 272 0.34 3.42 -17.58
CA ILE A 272 0.44 3.54 -19.05
C ILE A 272 1.38 4.68 -19.47
N LYS A 273 1.46 5.75 -18.69
CA LYS A 273 2.31 6.91 -18.98
C LYS A 273 3.78 6.54 -18.98
N TYR A 274 4.21 5.70 -18.04
CA TYR A 274 5.61 5.31 -17.84
C TYR A 274 5.95 3.96 -18.45
N SER A 275 4.97 3.14 -18.84
CA SER A 275 5.20 1.82 -19.45
C SER A 275 6.03 1.87 -20.75
N ARG A 276 5.97 3.00 -21.50
CA ARG A 276 6.73 3.20 -22.74
C ARG A 276 8.23 3.47 -22.52
N LEU A 277 8.65 3.75 -21.30
CA LEU A 277 10.03 4.16 -20.98
C LEU A 277 10.89 3.06 -20.38
N HIS A 278 10.49 1.80 -20.50
CA HIS A 278 11.12 0.63 -19.86
C HIS A 278 11.20 0.72 -18.31
N LYS A 279 10.65 1.74 -17.72
CA LYS A 279 10.46 1.86 -16.27
C LYS A 279 9.03 1.45 -15.99
N MET A 280 8.87 0.21 -15.61
CA MET A 280 7.54 -0.33 -15.41
C MET A 280 7.08 -0.01 -14.00
N CYS A 281 6.25 1.00 -13.93
CA CYS A 281 5.46 1.28 -12.73
C CYS A 281 4.16 0.48 -12.82
N LEU A 282 3.89 -0.30 -11.80
CA LEU A 282 2.70 -1.14 -11.69
C LEU A 282 1.95 -0.78 -10.42
N GLU A 283 0.67 -0.50 -10.59
CA GLU A 283 -0.28 -0.31 -9.51
C GLU A 283 -0.80 -1.65 -9.02
N PHE A 284 -0.71 -1.89 -7.74
CA PHE A 284 -1.30 -3.06 -7.10
C PHE A 284 -2.26 -2.64 -6.00
N GLY A 285 -3.45 -3.24 -6.02
CA GLY A 285 -4.40 -3.20 -4.91
C GLY A 285 -4.35 -4.50 -4.11
N PHE A 286 -4.11 -4.40 -2.82
CA PHE A 286 -4.09 -5.53 -1.88
C PHE A 286 -5.17 -5.37 -0.84
N ILE A 287 -5.90 -6.44 -0.57
CA ILE A 287 -6.89 -6.49 0.50
C ILE A 287 -6.51 -7.54 1.52
N ARG A 288 -6.63 -7.21 2.79
CA ARG A 288 -6.37 -8.14 3.87
C ARG A 288 -7.57 -9.07 4.09
N LEU A 289 -7.30 -10.37 4.12
CA LEU A 289 -8.30 -11.37 4.48
C LEU A 289 -7.97 -11.93 5.87
N VAL A 290 -8.73 -11.51 6.86
CA VAL A 290 -8.61 -12.06 8.21
C VAL A 290 -9.27 -13.43 8.24
N SER A 291 -8.48 -14.49 8.44
CA SER A 291 -8.98 -15.84 8.53
C SER A 291 -9.84 -16.01 9.78
N GLY A 292 -11.12 -15.93 9.63
CA GLY A 292 -12.08 -16.49 10.58
C GLY A 292 -12.15 -18.02 10.43
N GLY A 293 -11.12 -18.72 10.83
CA GLY A 293 -11.01 -20.17 10.73
C GLY A 293 -9.87 -20.60 9.83
N GLU A 294 -8.94 -21.33 10.39
CA GLU A 294 -7.86 -22.01 9.69
C GLU A 294 -8.43 -22.77 8.49
N VAL A 295 -8.08 -22.35 7.28
CA VAL A 295 -8.14 -23.25 6.15
C VAL A 295 -7.05 -24.29 6.43
N ALA A 296 -7.40 -25.37 7.11
CA ALA A 296 -6.52 -26.49 7.30
C ALA A 296 -6.14 -27.01 5.92
N VAL A 297 -4.97 -26.62 5.44
CA VAL A 297 -4.30 -27.31 4.34
C VAL A 297 -3.95 -28.67 4.92
N SER A 298 -4.80 -29.65 4.69
CA SER A 298 -4.49 -31.03 5.01
C SER A 298 -3.29 -31.42 4.13
N ASN A 299 -2.10 -31.43 4.71
CA ASN A 299 -0.97 -32.12 4.15
C ASN A 299 -1.32 -33.59 4.06
N SER A 300 -1.92 -34.03 2.95
CA SER A 300 -1.96 -35.43 2.60
C SER A 300 -0.58 -35.79 2.06
N SER A 301 0.33 -36.13 2.99
CA SER A 301 1.51 -36.93 2.69
C SER A 301 1.05 -38.34 2.34
N SER A 302 1.20 -38.71 1.11
CA SER A 302 1.34 -40.10 0.64
C SER A 302 2.18 -40.13 -0.62
#